data_ee7a5e5389fb25cbc18b5939b9a655a3
#
_entry.id   ee7a5e5389fb25cbc18b5939b9a655a3
#
_cell.length_a   1.000
_cell.length_b   1.000
_cell.length_c   1.000
_cell.angle_alpha   90.00
_cell.angle_beta   90.00
_cell.angle_gamma   90.00
#
_symmetry.space_group_name_H-M   'P 1'
#
loop_
_entity.id
_entity.type
_entity.pdbx_description
1 polymer ?
#
loop_
_entity_poly.entity_id
_entity_poly.type
_entity_poly.pdbx_seq_one_letter_code
_entity_poly.pdbx_strand_id
1 'polypeptide(L)'
;NTVELKVEFNGMALDWDDFEDAFKTAKSDGVIRKLEMNFVEGKSDEAVTDNIVKIFYDLRNSGIEDFKDPKLVKAFDNINNSVFPINVIATMSSGKSTLINALLGKKLMPSKNEACTATITEILDNDEDTFCAIVHDEDENPIKEIQELTYDIMCELNADEQVHRISAEGNIPFLDARSTALMLVNTPGPNNSQNQAHKNTTYRAINSDANNLIIYVLNGTQLSTNDDASLLSYVAEQMKKGGKQVRDRFLFVVNKMDGFNPDEEDIEKAIESAKRYLANYGIEIPQIFPCSAYTALNIRTYLKDVDIDNLT
;
A
#
# COMPACT_ATOMS: atom_id res chain seq x y z
N ASN A 1 41.10 -1.66 -12.30
CA ASN A 1 40.87 -0.50 -13.13
C ASN A 1 39.74 0.32 -12.54
N THR A 2 40.08 1.42 -11.91
CA THR A 2 39.09 2.38 -11.37
C THR A 2 38.73 3.39 -12.46
N VAL A 3 37.46 3.72 -12.58
CA VAL A 3 36.93 4.63 -13.62
C VAL A 3 36.60 5.98 -13.01
N GLU A 4 36.87 7.06 -13.73
CA GLU A 4 36.32 8.38 -13.47
C GLU A 4 35.04 8.55 -14.32
N LEU A 5 33.94 8.92 -13.69
CA LEU A 5 32.64 8.99 -14.34
C LEU A 5 32.05 10.39 -14.17
N LYS A 6 31.61 10.97 -15.29
CA LYS A 6 30.76 12.15 -15.29
C LYS A 6 29.44 11.80 -15.90
N VAL A 7 28.37 12.07 -15.15
CA VAL A 7 26.98 11.73 -15.53
C VAL A 7 26.18 13.02 -15.58
N GLU A 8 25.51 13.23 -16.70
CA GLU A 8 24.46 14.22 -16.83
C GLU A 8 23.16 13.47 -17.10
N PHE A 9 22.21 13.57 -16.19
CA PHE A 9 20.92 12.91 -16.28
C PHE A 9 19.84 13.96 -16.53
N ASN A 10 19.05 13.74 -17.56
CA ASN A 10 17.92 14.59 -17.90
C ASN A 10 16.66 13.73 -17.87
N GLY A 11 15.79 13.96 -16.87
CA GLY A 11 14.63 13.12 -16.64
C GLY A 11 13.87 13.48 -15.36
N MET A 12 13.09 12.55 -14.83
CA MET A 12 12.32 12.75 -13.62
C MET A 12 13.19 12.59 -12.36
N ALA A 13 12.86 13.33 -11.31
CA ALA A 13 13.58 13.28 -10.03
C ALA A 13 13.59 11.88 -9.40
N LEU A 14 12.47 11.14 -9.55
CA LEU A 14 12.35 9.76 -9.05
C LEU A 14 13.32 8.80 -9.75
N ASP A 15 13.48 8.91 -11.06
CA ASP A 15 14.44 8.08 -11.81
C ASP A 15 15.88 8.45 -11.45
N TRP A 16 16.13 9.75 -11.21
CA TRP A 16 17.42 10.22 -10.76
C TRP A 16 17.84 9.60 -9.42
N ASP A 17 16.92 9.45 -8.49
CA ASP A 17 17.17 8.85 -7.18
C ASP A 17 17.75 7.42 -7.29
N ASP A 18 17.24 6.61 -8.21
CA ASP A 18 17.74 5.25 -8.45
C ASP A 18 19.14 5.24 -9.03
N PHE A 19 19.42 6.13 -9.99
CA PHE A 19 20.76 6.28 -10.55
C PHE A 19 21.75 6.78 -9.51
N GLU A 20 21.36 7.77 -8.71
CA GLU A 20 22.22 8.35 -7.66
C GLU A 20 22.61 7.29 -6.62
N ASP A 21 21.64 6.46 -6.17
CA ASP A 21 21.88 5.37 -5.22
C ASP A 21 22.83 4.31 -5.81
N ALA A 22 22.60 3.90 -7.05
CA ALA A 22 23.46 2.95 -7.76
C ALA A 22 24.90 3.47 -7.91
N PHE A 23 25.09 4.74 -8.29
CA PHE A 23 26.41 5.33 -8.44
C PHE A 23 27.12 5.55 -7.10
N LYS A 24 26.41 5.93 -6.03
CA LYS A 24 26.97 6.04 -4.68
C LYS A 24 27.45 4.68 -4.18
N THR A 25 26.67 3.63 -4.42
CA THR A 25 27.05 2.25 -4.09
C THR A 25 28.30 1.82 -4.85
N ALA A 26 28.35 1.99 -6.17
CA ALA A 26 29.51 1.65 -6.99
C ALA A 26 30.79 2.44 -6.59
N LYS A 27 30.63 3.66 -6.08
CA LYS A 27 31.74 4.44 -5.52
C LYS A 27 32.21 3.89 -4.19
N SER A 28 31.30 3.49 -3.30
CA SER A 28 31.66 2.89 -2.01
C SER A 28 32.38 1.55 -2.19
N ASP A 29 31.98 0.77 -3.19
CA ASP A 29 32.60 -0.51 -3.56
C ASP A 29 33.94 -0.37 -4.27
N GLY A 30 34.40 0.87 -4.49
CA GLY A 30 35.69 1.17 -5.14
C GLY A 30 35.72 0.92 -6.64
N VAL A 31 34.59 0.70 -7.28
CA VAL A 31 34.47 0.54 -8.75
C VAL A 31 34.65 1.89 -9.44
N ILE A 32 34.14 2.96 -8.84
CA ILE A 32 34.27 4.33 -9.35
C ILE A 32 35.19 5.12 -8.43
N ARG A 33 36.24 5.72 -9.01
CA ARG A 33 37.19 6.54 -8.27
C ARG A 33 36.69 7.98 -8.10
N LYS A 34 36.19 8.56 -9.16
CA LYS A 34 35.66 9.93 -9.19
C LYS A 34 34.31 9.92 -9.86
N LEU A 35 33.33 10.56 -9.22
CA LEU A 35 31.97 10.67 -9.69
C LEU A 35 31.58 12.15 -9.67
N GLU A 36 31.26 12.68 -10.84
CA GLU A 36 30.62 13.99 -11.03
C GLU A 36 29.21 13.70 -11.57
N MET A 37 28.19 14.18 -10.88
CA MET A 37 26.80 13.97 -11.27
C MET A 37 26.10 15.32 -11.42
N ASN A 38 25.34 15.47 -12.49
CA ASN A 38 24.50 16.62 -12.76
C ASN A 38 23.11 16.15 -13.13
N PHE A 39 22.11 16.63 -12.40
CA PHE A 39 20.70 16.36 -12.65
C PHE A 39 20.05 17.57 -13.31
N VAL A 40 19.36 17.34 -14.42
CA VAL A 40 18.52 18.32 -15.11
C VAL A 40 17.11 17.79 -15.11
N GLU A 41 16.25 18.47 -14.36
CA GLU A 41 14.85 18.05 -14.24
C GLU A 41 14.14 18.15 -15.59
N GLY A 42 13.48 17.04 -15.98
CA GLY A 42 12.64 16.98 -17.16
C GLY A 42 11.38 17.83 -16.97
N LYS A 43 10.93 18.48 -18.00
CA LYS A 43 9.67 19.22 -17.95
C LYS A 43 8.51 18.23 -18.01
N SER A 44 7.65 18.21 -16.99
CA SER A 44 6.33 17.60 -17.11
C SER A 44 5.45 18.53 -17.94
N ASP A 45 4.85 18.02 -19.00
CA ASP A 45 3.91 18.75 -19.85
C ASP A 45 2.55 18.04 -19.76
N GLU A 46 1.58 18.66 -19.12
CA GLU A 46 0.20 18.13 -19.01
C GLU A 46 -0.39 17.84 -20.40
N ALA A 47 -0.04 18.66 -21.40
CA ALA A 47 -0.47 18.44 -22.78
C ALA A 47 0.08 17.12 -23.38
N VAL A 48 1.21 16.63 -22.89
CA VAL A 48 1.76 15.33 -23.32
C VAL A 48 0.90 14.20 -22.76
N THR A 49 0.49 14.29 -21.50
CA THR A 49 -0.39 13.29 -20.87
C THR A 49 -1.72 13.19 -21.62
N ASP A 50 -2.36 14.33 -21.88
CA ASP A 50 -3.63 14.37 -22.64
C ASP A 50 -3.48 13.77 -24.05
N ASN A 51 -2.35 14.04 -24.71
CA ASN A 51 -2.08 13.47 -26.02
C ASN A 51 -1.87 11.95 -25.95
N ILE A 52 -1.17 11.44 -24.93
CA ILE A 52 -1.00 9.99 -24.74
C ILE A 52 -2.36 9.31 -24.51
N VAL A 53 -3.20 9.91 -23.69
CA VAL A 53 -4.56 9.43 -23.41
C VAL A 53 -5.36 9.35 -24.72
N LYS A 54 -5.37 10.43 -25.50
CA LYS A 54 -6.05 10.47 -26.79
C LYS A 54 -5.54 9.41 -27.75
N ILE A 55 -4.21 9.27 -27.90
CA ILE A 55 -3.59 8.27 -28.77
C ILE A 55 -3.99 6.85 -28.34
N PHE A 56 -4.01 6.55 -27.04
CA PHE A 56 -4.42 5.24 -26.54
C PHE A 56 -5.86 4.91 -26.94
N TYR A 57 -6.81 5.82 -26.76
CA TYR A 57 -8.19 5.61 -27.16
C TYR A 57 -8.36 5.52 -28.68
N ASP A 58 -7.61 6.30 -29.46
CA ASP A 58 -7.61 6.19 -30.91
C ASP A 58 -7.11 4.81 -31.40
N LEU A 59 -6.03 4.29 -30.77
CA LEU A 59 -5.50 2.95 -31.06
C LEU A 59 -6.48 1.85 -30.64
N ARG A 60 -7.12 1.96 -29.49
CA ARG A 60 -8.17 1.04 -29.02
C ARG A 60 -9.35 0.97 -30.01
N ASN A 61 -9.73 2.10 -30.57
CA ASN A 61 -10.82 2.21 -31.54
C ASN A 61 -10.40 1.84 -32.97
N SER A 62 -9.11 1.75 -33.28
CA SER A 62 -8.58 1.43 -34.63
C SER A 62 -8.68 -0.04 -35.02
N GLY A 63 -9.12 -0.92 -34.09
CA GLY A 63 -9.28 -2.35 -34.38
C GLY A 63 -8.04 -3.19 -34.07
N ILE A 64 -7.01 -2.62 -33.42
CA ILE A 64 -5.84 -3.36 -32.93
C ILE A 64 -6.24 -4.08 -31.65
N GLU A 65 -6.28 -5.43 -31.69
CA GLU A 65 -6.78 -6.27 -30.58
C GLU A 65 -5.93 -6.13 -29.31
N ASP A 66 -4.63 -5.91 -29.43
CA ASP A 66 -3.73 -5.76 -28.25
C ASP A 66 -4.15 -4.59 -27.35
N PHE A 67 -4.71 -3.50 -27.91
CA PHE A 67 -5.22 -2.36 -27.14
C PHE A 67 -6.61 -2.59 -26.54
N LYS A 68 -7.23 -3.73 -26.81
CA LYS A 68 -8.48 -4.15 -26.18
C LYS A 68 -8.27 -5.14 -25.03
N ASP A 69 -7.03 -5.59 -24.78
CA ASP A 69 -6.71 -6.46 -23.64
C ASP A 69 -7.19 -5.79 -22.34
N PRO A 70 -8.07 -6.44 -21.55
CA PRO A 70 -8.61 -5.87 -20.33
C PRO A 70 -7.52 -5.46 -19.32
N LYS A 71 -6.37 -6.16 -19.32
CA LYS A 71 -5.25 -5.82 -18.44
C LYS A 71 -4.58 -4.52 -18.85
N LEU A 72 -4.37 -4.33 -20.15
CA LEU A 72 -3.78 -3.11 -20.68
C LEU A 72 -4.70 -1.92 -20.48
N VAL A 73 -6.01 -2.10 -20.72
CA VAL A 73 -7.03 -1.07 -20.49
C VAL A 73 -7.06 -0.67 -19.02
N LYS A 74 -7.13 -1.65 -18.11
CA LYS A 74 -7.12 -1.38 -16.64
C LYS A 74 -5.84 -0.66 -16.19
N ALA A 75 -4.67 -1.07 -16.70
CA ALA A 75 -3.41 -0.42 -16.38
C ALA A 75 -3.39 1.03 -16.85
N PHE A 76 -3.90 1.29 -18.07
CA PHE A 76 -3.99 2.63 -18.62
C PHE A 76 -5.01 3.51 -17.87
N ASP A 77 -6.17 2.96 -17.54
CA ASP A 77 -7.19 3.67 -16.74
C ASP A 77 -6.67 4.06 -15.36
N ASN A 78 -5.88 3.21 -14.72
CA ASN A 78 -5.22 3.52 -13.45
C ASN A 78 -4.24 4.70 -13.56
N ILE A 79 -3.50 4.79 -14.67
CA ILE A 79 -2.58 5.92 -14.94
C ILE A 79 -3.39 7.20 -15.20
N ASN A 80 -4.43 7.09 -16.01
CA ASN A 80 -5.24 8.24 -16.43
C ASN A 80 -6.09 8.81 -15.30
N ASN A 81 -6.62 7.93 -14.43
CA ASN A 81 -7.48 8.34 -13.33
C ASN A 81 -6.69 8.77 -12.08
N SER A 82 -5.37 8.81 -12.16
CA SER A 82 -4.50 9.20 -11.03
C SER A 82 -4.82 8.46 -9.72
N VAL A 83 -5.29 7.19 -9.81
CA VAL A 83 -5.55 6.36 -8.64
C VAL A 83 -4.26 5.79 -8.12
N PHE A 84 -3.94 6.06 -6.86
CA PHE A 84 -2.76 5.54 -6.18
C PHE A 84 -3.13 4.43 -5.20
N PRO A 85 -2.87 3.14 -5.51
CA PRO A 85 -3.21 2.05 -4.64
C PRO A 85 -2.21 1.88 -3.49
N ILE A 86 -2.74 1.76 -2.28
CA ILE A 86 -2.00 1.42 -1.06
C ILE A 86 -2.46 0.04 -0.59
N ASN A 87 -1.61 -0.95 -0.75
CA ASN A 87 -1.87 -2.31 -0.31
C ASN A 87 -1.47 -2.49 1.15
N VAL A 88 -2.43 -2.79 2.01
CA VAL A 88 -2.17 -3.09 3.42
C VAL A 88 -2.07 -4.60 3.58
N ILE A 89 -0.86 -5.07 3.86
CA ILE A 89 -0.56 -6.48 4.06
C ILE A 89 -0.12 -6.74 5.50
N ALA A 90 -0.41 -7.91 6.02
CA ALA A 90 -0.06 -8.26 7.37
C ALA A 90 -0.21 -9.75 7.62
N THR A 91 0.47 -10.25 8.63
CA THR A 91 0.14 -11.53 9.23
C THR A 91 -1.06 -11.43 10.15
N MET A 92 -1.56 -12.59 10.59
CA MET A 92 -2.73 -12.65 11.45
C MET A 92 -2.52 -11.86 12.76
N SER A 93 -3.55 -11.20 13.23
CA SER A 93 -3.56 -10.46 14.51
C SER A 93 -2.58 -9.29 14.64
N SER A 94 -1.97 -8.82 13.56
CA SER A 94 -1.11 -7.61 13.59
C SER A 94 -1.90 -6.29 13.71
N GLY A 95 -3.22 -6.33 13.52
CA GLY A 95 -4.10 -5.16 13.60
C GLY A 95 -4.31 -4.43 12.28
N LYS A 96 -4.21 -5.14 11.15
CA LYS A 96 -4.43 -4.59 9.80
C LYS A 96 -5.78 -3.87 9.66
N SER A 97 -6.90 -4.54 9.97
CA SER A 97 -8.24 -3.93 9.90
C SER A 97 -8.39 -2.73 10.84
N THR A 98 -7.74 -2.78 12.01
CA THR A 98 -7.75 -1.65 12.96
C THR A 98 -6.97 -0.46 12.38
N LEU A 99 -5.84 -0.71 11.69
CA LEU A 99 -5.07 0.33 11.02
C LEU A 99 -5.90 0.98 9.89
N ILE A 100 -6.55 0.19 9.06
CA ILE A 100 -7.43 0.71 8.01
C ILE A 100 -8.56 1.54 8.62
N ASN A 101 -9.23 1.04 9.67
CA ASN A 101 -10.26 1.81 10.38
C ASN A 101 -9.72 3.12 10.96
N ALA A 102 -8.50 3.12 11.50
CA ALA A 102 -7.85 4.33 11.98
C ALA A 102 -7.56 5.32 10.84
N LEU A 103 -7.16 4.82 9.67
CA LEU A 103 -6.99 5.64 8.47
C LEU A 103 -8.33 6.22 7.98
N LEU A 104 -9.41 5.46 8.01
CA LEU A 104 -10.76 5.93 7.66
C LEU A 104 -11.38 6.86 8.72
N GLY A 105 -10.82 6.92 9.93
CA GLY A 105 -11.36 7.66 11.06
C GLY A 105 -12.74 7.14 11.51
N LYS A 106 -13.10 5.91 11.15
CA LYS A 106 -14.34 5.25 11.57
C LYS A 106 -14.20 3.73 11.51
N LYS A 107 -15.04 3.05 12.27
CA LYS A 107 -15.08 1.58 12.30
C LYS A 107 -15.90 1.06 11.12
N LEU A 108 -15.24 0.63 10.06
CA LEU A 108 -15.85 0.03 8.87
C LEU A 108 -15.40 -1.42 8.66
N MET A 109 -14.09 -1.67 8.73
CA MET A 109 -13.53 -3.01 8.53
C MET A 109 -13.71 -3.90 9.75
N PRO A 110 -14.19 -5.16 9.60
CA PRO A 110 -14.24 -6.12 10.69
C PRO A 110 -12.83 -6.44 11.20
N SER A 111 -12.67 -6.46 12.53
CA SER A 111 -11.39 -6.76 13.20
C SER A 111 -11.52 -8.00 14.08
N LYS A 112 -12.01 -9.12 13.53
CA LYS A 112 -12.13 -10.38 14.26
C LYS A 112 -10.86 -11.23 14.08
N ASN A 113 -10.52 -11.98 15.15
CA ASN A 113 -9.45 -13.00 15.14
C ASN A 113 -9.87 -14.30 14.42
N GLU A 114 -11.12 -14.42 13.99
CA GLU A 114 -11.61 -15.57 13.23
C GLU A 114 -11.24 -15.41 11.76
N ALA A 115 -10.95 -16.51 11.11
CA ALA A 115 -10.68 -16.58 9.68
C ALA A 115 -11.84 -15.96 8.91
N CYS A 116 -11.69 -14.70 8.52
CA CYS A 116 -12.59 -14.05 7.58
C CYS A 116 -12.40 -14.68 6.20
N THR A 117 -13.46 -14.64 5.39
CA THR A 117 -13.41 -15.06 3.99
C THR A 117 -12.28 -14.38 3.21
N ALA A 118 -11.95 -14.94 2.06
CA ALA A 118 -10.90 -14.44 1.13
C ALA A 118 -11.18 -13.05 0.54
N THR A 119 -12.13 -12.32 1.08
CA THR A 119 -12.66 -11.09 0.49
C THR A 119 -11.61 -9.99 0.42
N ILE A 120 -11.36 -9.50 -0.79
CA ILE A 120 -10.55 -8.31 -1.04
C ILE A 120 -11.47 -7.10 -0.85
N THR A 121 -11.03 -6.12 -0.06
CA THR A 121 -11.75 -4.86 0.05
C THR A 121 -10.89 -3.73 -0.49
N GLU A 122 -11.39 -3.05 -1.50
CA GLU A 122 -10.79 -1.85 -2.09
C GLU A 122 -11.63 -0.65 -1.63
N ILE A 123 -11.00 0.40 -1.12
CA ILE A 123 -11.67 1.61 -0.63
C ILE A 123 -11.07 2.79 -1.38
N LEU A 124 -11.79 3.30 -2.35
CA LEU A 124 -11.42 4.48 -3.13
C LEU A 124 -11.82 5.74 -2.36
N ASP A 125 -10.88 6.66 -2.25
CA ASP A 125 -11.13 7.97 -1.68
C ASP A 125 -12.01 8.81 -2.61
N ASN A 126 -13.05 9.38 -2.02
CA ASN A 126 -13.87 10.44 -2.63
C ASN A 126 -14.29 11.42 -1.53
N ASP A 127 -14.88 12.56 -1.89
CA ASP A 127 -15.26 13.60 -0.93
C ASP A 127 -16.60 13.30 -0.21
N GLU A 128 -17.18 12.08 -0.37
CA GLU A 128 -18.48 11.73 0.17
C GLU A 128 -18.35 11.08 1.56
N ASP A 129 -19.05 11.61 2.56
CA ASP A 129 -19.02 11.08 3.93
C ASP A 129 -19.71 9.71 4.07
N THR A 130 -20.64 9.41 3.17
CA THR A 130 -21.34 8.11 3.11
C THR A 130 -20.54 7.14 2.25
N PHE A 131 -20.22 5.98 2.82
CA PHE A 131 -19.57 4.91 2.06
C PHE A 131 -20.62 4.14 1.28
N CYS A 132 -20.38 3.92 -0.01
CA CYS A 132 -21.12 3.00 -0.85
C CYS A 132 -20.20 1.87 -1.32
N ALA A 133 -20.77 0.79 -1.89
CA ALA A 133 -19.97 -0.31 -2.40
C ALA A 133 -20.67 -1.10 -3.51
N ILE A 134 -19.86 -1.69 -4.39
CA ILE A 134 -20.25 -2.73 -5.32
C ILE A 134 -19.56 -4.03 -4.87
N VAL A 135 -20.36 -5.09 -4.76
CA VAL A 135 -19.90 -6.42 -4.32
C VAL A 135 -19.79 -7.33 -5.52
N HIS A 136 -18.68 -8.07 -5.62
CA HIS A 136 -18.40 -8.95 -6.76
C HIS A 136 -18.19 -10.40 -6.31
N ASP A 137 -18.58 -11.33 -7.21
CA ASP A 137 -18.28 -12.76 -7.08
C ASP A 137 -16.85 -13.12 -7.52
N GLU A 138 -16.52 -14.42 -7.57
CA GLU A 138 -15.19 -14.93 -8.00
C GLU A 138 -14.85 -14.62 -9.46
N ASP A 139 -15.86 -14.50 -10.31
CA ASP A 139 -15.73 -14.18 -11.74
C ASP A 139 -15.72 -12.66 -12.01
N GLU A 140 -15.64 -11.83 -10.94
CA GLU A 140 -15.66 -10.36 -11.00
C GLU A 140 -17.00 -9.77 -11.46
N ASN A 141 -18.10 -10.55 -11.45
CA ASN A 141 -19.42 -10.03 -11.77
C ASN A 141 -19.99 -9.26 -10.57
N PRO A 142 -20.63 -8.10 -10.77
CA PRO A 142 -21.31 -7.40 -9.70
C PRO A 142 -22.57 -8.17 -9.29
N ILE A 143 -22.64 -8.55 -8.01
CA ILE A 143 -23.77 -9.32 -7.43
C ILE A 143 -24.65 -8.49 -6.51
N LYS A 144 -24.12 -7.39 -5.96
CA LYS A 144 -24.87 -6.52 -5.05
C LYS A 144 -24.33 -5.10 -5.07
N GLU A 145 -25.22 -4.12 -5.01
CA GLU A 145 -24.92 -2.71 -4.83
C GLU A 145 -25.40 -2.25 -3.46
N ILE A 146 -24.55 -1.53 -2.71
CA ILE A 146 -24.79 -1.04 -1.36
C ILE A 146 -24.70 0.48 -1.39
N GLN A 147 -25.80 1.17 -1.14
CA GLN A 147 -25.86 2.63 -1.16
C GLN A 147 -25.30 3.25 0.13
N GLU A 148 -25.38 2.54 1.26
CA GLU A 148 -24.81 2.95 2.54
C GLU A 148 -24.12 1.76 3.19
N LEU A 149 -22.78 1.73 3.11
CA LEU A 149 -21.94 0.67 3.65
C LEU A 149 -21.64 0.95 5.12
N THR A 150 -22.22 0.14 5.99
CA THR A 150 -22.02 0.19 7.44
C THR A 150 -21.10 -0.94 7.92
N TYR A 151 -20.66 -0.85 9.18
CA TYR A 151 -19.85 -1.92 9.82
C TYR A 151 -20.60 -3.27 9.84
N ASP A 152 -21.91 -3.26 10.12
CA ASP A 152 -22.70 -4.49 10.21
C ASP A 152 -22.85 -5.14 8.84
N ILE A 153 -23.13 -4.36 7.81
CA ILE A 153 -23.18 -4.84 6.41
C ILE A 153 -21.79 -5.39 5.99
N MET A 154 -20.71 -4.70 6.36
CA MET A 154 -19.35 -5.19 6.06
C MET A 154 -19.06 -6.52 6.78
N CYS A 155 -19.56 -6.73 8.01
CA CYS A 155 -19.45 -8.01 8.70
C CYS A 155 -20.22 -9.13 7.98
N GLU A 156 -21.44 -8.85 7.50
CA GLU A 156 -22.26 -9.78 6.73
C GLU A 156 -21.56 -10.17 5.41
N LEU A 157 -21.08 -9.18 4.65
CA LEU A 157 -20.37 -9.41 3.38
C LEU A 157 -19.08 -10.23 3.57
N ASN A 158 -18.33 -9.97 4.64
CA ASN A 158 -17.13 -10.75 4.93
C ASN A 158 -17.39 -12.16 5.46
N ALA A 159 -18.63 -12.50 5.81
CA ALA A 159 -19.05 -13.83 6.20
C ALA A 159 -19.68 -14.63 5.05
N ASP A 160 -19.98 -14.00 3.93
CA ASP A 160 -20.61 -14.60 2.76
C ASP A 160 -19.55 -15.18 1.82
N GLU A 161 -19.59 -16.49 1.59
CA GLU A 161 -18.65 -17.21 0.72
C GLU A 161 -18.77 -16.84 -0.77
N GLN A 162 -19.90 -16.24 -1.18
CA GLN A 162 -20.09 -15.76 -2.55
C GLN A 162 -19.42 -14.44 -2.82
N VAL A 163 -19.03 -13.71 -1.76
CA VAL A 163 -18.37 -12.41 -1.87
C VAL A 163 -16.87 -12.57 -2.02
N HIS A 164 -16.37 -12.24 -3.19
CA HIS A 164 -14.93 -12.30 -3.48
C HIS A 164 -14.25 -10.94 -3.35
N ARG A 165 -14.91 -9.87 -3.83
CA ARG A 165 -14.40 -8.49 -3.75
C ARG A 165 -15.50 -7.52 -3.33
N ILE A 166 -15.09 -6.50 -2.54
CA ILE A 166 -15.90 -5.35 -2.18
C ILE A 166 -15.15 -4.11 -2.67
N SER A 167 -15.72 -3.43 -3.69
CA SER A 167 -15.23 -2.15 -4.19
C SER A 167 -16.04 -1.04 -3.53
N ALA A 168 -15.47 -0.42 -2.50
CA ALA A 168 -16.10 0.64 -1.74
C ALA A 168 -15.55 2.01 -2.13
N GLU A 169 -16.36 3.04 -1.97
CA GLU A 169 -15.98 4.44 -2.16
C GLU A 169 -16.47 5.26 -0.96
N GLY A 170 -15.67 6.22 -0.52
CA GLY A 170 -16.01 7.11 0.59
C GLY A 170 -14.83 7.97 1.02
N ASN A 171 -15.07 8.98 1.86
CA ASN A 171 -14.06 9.94 2.29
C ASN A 171 -13.00 9.32 3.19
N ILE A 172 -11.72 9.53 2.84
CA ILE A 172 -10.56 9.27 3.68
C ILE A 172 -10.05 10.61 4.24
N PRO A 173 -10.37 10.97 5.50
CA PRO A 173 -10.43 12.37 5.98
C PRO A 173 -9.10 13.11 6.12
N PHE A 174 -7.95 12.54 5.75
CA PHE A 174 -6.63 13.22 5.78
C PHE A 174 -6.01 13.39 4.40
N LEU A 175 -6.77 13.07 3.35
CA LEU A 175 -6.35 13.24 1.98
C LEU A 175 -7.05 14.45 1.36
N ASP A 176 -6.32 15.16 0.53
CA ASP A 176 -6.90 16.15 -0.38
C ASP A 176 -7.02 15.48 -1.75
N ALA A 177 -8.20 14.95 -2.06
CA ALA A 177 -8.49 14.22 -3.29
C ALA A 177 -8.33 15.03 -4.59
N ARG A 178 -7.98 16.33 -4.48
CA ARG A 178 -7.90 17.23 -5.65
C ARG A 178 -6.80 16.89 -6.65
N SER A 179 -5.77 16.12 -6.22
CA SER A 179 -4.62 15.85 -7.09
C SER A 179 -4.44 14.37 -7.43
N THR A 180 -4.82 13.46 -6.53
CA THR A 180 -4.63 12.01 -6.72
C THR A 180 -5.66 11.27 -5.87
N ALA A 181 -6.49 10.46 -6.50
CA ALA A 181 -7.40 9.57 -5.77
C ALA A 181 -6.60 8.44 -5.14
N LEU A 182 -6.77 8.22 -3.84
CA LEU A 182 -6.10 7.17 -3.10
C LEU A 182 -7.02 5.97 -2.94
N MET A 183 -6.49 4.76 -3.13
CA MET A 183 -7.23 3.53 -2.93
C MET A 183 -6.55 2.65 -1.88
N LEU A 184 -7.20 2.46 -0.74
CA LEU A 184 -6.75 1.50 0.27
C LEU A 184 -7.20 0.10 -0.12
N VAL A 185 -6.26 -0.83 -0.23
CA VAL A 185 -6.53 -2.22 -0.57
C VAL A 185 -6.25 -3.11 0.64
N ASN A 186 -7.30 -3.68 1.19
CA ASN A 186 -7.21 -4.68 2.25
C ASN A 186 -7.12 -6.08 1.63
N THR A 187 -5.96 -6.71 1.71
CA THR A 187 -5.77 -8.08 1.24
C THR A 187 -5.98 -9.08 2.39
N PRO A 188 -6.54 -10.27 2.10
CA PRO A 188 -6.59 -11.35 3.09
C PRO A 188 -5.18 -11.70 3.59
N GLY A 189 -5.04 -12.02 4.87
CA GLY A 189 -3.74 -12.46 5.41
C GLY A 189 -3.30 -13.81 4.81
N PRO A 190 -2.00 -14.03 4.51
CA PRO A 190 -1.51 -15.23 3.83
C PRO A 190 -1.60 -16.52 4.68
N ASN A 191 -1.91 -16.39 5.96
CA ASN A 191 -1.91 -17.49 6.94
C ASN A 191 -3.27 -18.13 7.18
N ASN A 192 -4.26 -17.83 6.37
CA ASN A 192 -5.45 -18.64 6.32
C ASN A 192 -5.07 -19.98 5.66
N SER A 193 -4.56 -20.90 6.48
CA SER A 193 -3.82 -22.12 6.11
C SER A 193 -4.61 -23.11 5.24
N GLN A 194 -5.85 -22.81 4.93
CA GLN A 194 -6.73 -23.65 4.12
C GLN A 194 -6.99 -23.14 2.71
N ASN A 195 -6.57 -21.90 2.35
CA ASN A 195 -6.88 -21.36 1.04
C ASN A 195 -5.64 -20.79 0.31
N GLN A 196 -5.15 -21.54 -0.68
CA GLN A 196 -4.04 -21.13 -1.56
C GLN A 196 -4.38 -19.81 -2.30
N ALA A 197 -5.65 -19.50 -2.50
CA ALA A 197 -6.11 -18.28 -3.15
C ALA A 197 -5.72 -17.01 -2.37
N HIS A 198 -5.83 -17.02 -1.03
CA HIS A 198 -5.44 -15.88 -0.18
C HIS A 198 -3.95 -15.55 -0.31
N LYS A 199 -3.13 -16.60 -0.29
CA LYS A 199 -1.69 -16.47 -0.47
C LYS A 199 -1.38 -15.84 -1.81
N ASN A 200 -1.99 -16.32 -2.87
CA ASN A 200 -1.80 -15.81 -4.23
C ASN A 200 -2.23 -14.33 -4.36
N THR A 201 -3.29 -13.92 -3.69
CA THR A 201 -3.78 -12.52 -3.72
C THR A 201 -2.78 -11.57 -3.07
N THR A 202 -2.27 -11.89 -1.87
CA THR A 202 -1.25 -11.07 -1.22
C THR A 202 0.04 -11.01 -2.04
N TYR A 203 0.50 -12.14 -2.60
CA TYR A 203 1.68 -12.15 -3.46
C TYR A 203 1.48 -11.39 -4.77
N ARG A 204 0.27 -11.40 -5.36
CA ARG A 204 -0.07 -10.57 -6.51
C ARG A 204 -0.02 -9.08 -6.19
N ALA A 205 -0.56 -8.68 -5.03
CA ALA A 205 -0.50 -7.29 -4.57
C ALA A 205 0.95 -6.79 -4.41
N ILE A 206 1.85 -7.65 -3.91
CA ILE A 206 3.27 -7.34 -3.79
C ILE A 206 3.96 -7.25 -5.16
N ASN A 207 3.55 -8.09 -6.13
CA ASN A 207 4.14 -8.14 -7.48
C ASN A 207 3.52 -7.14 -8.45
N SER A 208 2.39 -6.54 -8.11
CA SER A 208 1.77 -5.53 -8.97
C SER A 208 2.68 -4.31 -9.10
N ASP A 209 2.57 -3.64 -10.21
CA ASP A 209 3.46 -2.63 -10.77
C ASP A 209 4.09 -1.64 -9.77
N ALA A 210 5.18 -1.02 -10.19
CA ALA A 210 6.02 -0.10 -9.41
C ALA A 210 5.27 1.09 -8.75
N ASN A 211 4.04 1.34 -9.13
CA ASN A 211 3.22 2.46 -8.67
C ASN A 211 2.39 2.18 -7.41
N ASN A 212 2.52 1.01 -6.79
CA ASN A 212 1.78 0.65 -5.59
C ASN A 212 2.61 0.87 -4.33
N LEU A 213 2.05 1.55 -3.33
CA LEU A 213 2.60 1.57 -1.99
C LEU A 213 2.17 0.30 -1.24
N ILE A 214 3.08 -0.26 -0.46
CA ILE A 214 2.81 -1.44 0.37
C ILE A 214 3.07 -1.10 1.82
N ILE A 215 2.02 -1.17 2.63
CA ILE A 215 2.12 -1.04 4.08
C ILE A 215 2.15 -2.44 4.68
N TYR A 216 3.31 -2.84 5.21
CA TYR A 216 3.46 -4.09 5.95
C TYR A 216 3.25 -3.83 7.44
N VAL A 217 2.19 -4.41 8.01
CA VAL A 217 1.85 -4.22 9.43
C VAL A 217 2.44 -5.33 10.27
N LEU A 218 3.37 -4.97 11.15
CA LEU A 218 4.00 -5.83 12.15
C LEU A 218 3.28 -5.69 13.50
N ASN A 219 3.19 -6.79 14.24
CA ASN A 219 2.74 -6.77 15.63
C ASN A 219 3.91 -6.40 16.55
N GLY A 220 3.94 -5.19 17.09
CA GLY A 220 5.04 -4.71 17.94
C GLY A 220 5.22 -5.52 19.23
N THR A 221 4.14 -6.10 19.77
CA THR A 221 4.21 -6.93 20.98
C THR A 221 4.63 -8.39 20.72
N GLN A 222 4.67 -8.81 19.46
CA GLN A 222 5.00 -10.18 19.06
C GLN A 222 5.76 -10.18 17.72
N LEU A 223 6.97 -9.64 17.71
CA LEU A 223 7.89 -9.80 16.59
C LEU A 223 8.41 -11.25 16.59
N SER A 224 8.59 -11.86 15.43
CA SER A 224 9.12 -13.22 15.27
C SER A 224 8.15 -14.40 15.37
N THR A 225 6.94 -14.25 14.88
CA THR A 225 6.09 -15.42 14.64
C THR A 225 6.54 -16.13 13.36
N ASN A 226 6.48 -17.47 13.32
CA ASN A 226 6.83 -18.28 12.13
C ASN A 226 6.00 -17.90 10.89
N ASP A 227 4.85 -17.30 11.12
CA ASP A 227 3.90 -16.89 10.09
C ASP A 227 4.41 -15.72 9.23
N ASP A 228 5.29 -14.87 9.78
CA ASP A 228 5.90 -13.75 9.08
C ASP A 228 7.05 -14.17 8.14
N ALA A 229 7.73 -15.27 8.46
CA ALA A 229 8.99 -15.63 7.82
C ALA A 229 8.90 -15.75 6.28
N SER A 230 7.89 -16.45 5.78
CA SER A 230 7.74 -16.68 4.33
C SER A 230 7.34 -15.41 3.59
N LEU A 231 6.46 -14.60 4.19
CA LEU A 231 6.01 -13.35 3.60
C LEU A 231 7.13 -12.30 3.61
N LEU A 232 7.86 -12.16 4.72
CA LEU A 232 9.00 -11.23 4.82
C LEU A 232 10.15 -11.61 3.88
N SER A 233 10.46 -12.92 3.76
CA SER A 233 11.46 -13.39 2.80
C SER A 233 11.08 -13.01 1.37
N TYR A 234 9.80 -13.13 1.04
CA TYR A 234 9.29 -12.76 -0.27
C TYR A 234 9.35 -11.24 -0.51
N VAL A 235 8.94 -10.44 0.48
CA VAL A 235 9.05 -8.97 0.44
C VAL A 235 10.51 -8.56 0.24
N ALA A 236 11.44 -9.15 1.01
CA ALA A 236 12.87 -8.88 0.87
C ALA A 236 13.41 -9.21 -0.53
N GLU A 237 12.93 -10.31 -1.13
CA GLU A 237 13.29 -10.67 -2.50
C GLU A 237 12.79 -9.62 -3.51
N GLN A 238 11.54 -9.14 -3.36
CA GLN A 238 11.02 -8.10 -4.24
C GLN A 238 11.76 -6.76 -4.06
N MET A 239 12.06 -6.35 -2.84
CA MET A 239 12.84 -5.14 -2.56
C MET A 239 14.24 -5.16 -3.18
N LYS A 240 14.83 -6.36 -3.36
CA LYS A 240 16.16 -6.55 -3.97
C LYS A 240 16.13 -6.54 -5.51
N LYS A 241 14.98 -6.82 -6.12
CA LYS A 241 14.85 -6.91 -7.59
C LYS A 241 14.86 -5.58 -8.31
N GLY A 242 14.62 -4.49 -7.60
CA GLY A 242 14.56 -3.13 -8.14
C GLY A 242 15.55 -2.18 -7.49
N GLY A 243 15.57 -0.94 -7.97
CA GLY A 243 16.32 0.16 -7.39
C GLY A 243 15.70 0.72 -6.10
N LYS A 244 16.09 1.95 -5.77
CA LYS A 244 15.59 2.67 -4.59
C LYS A 244 14.07 2.85 -4.62
N GLN A 245 13.47 3.17 -5.77
CA GLN A 245 12.01 3.33 -5.90
C GLN A 245 11.26 2.06 -5.51
N VAL A 246 11.69 0.88 -5.99
CA VAL A 246 11.05 -0.39 -5.65
C VAL A 246 11.21 -0.70 -4.17
N ARG A 247 12.33 -0.37 -3.54
CA ARG A 247 12.57 -0.55 -2.12
C ARG A 247 11.71 0.40 -1.29
N ASP A 248 11.64 1.67 -1.68
CA ASP A 248 11.01 2.73 -0.90
C ASP A 248 9.47 2.67 -0.94
N ARG A 249 8.89 1.88 -1.84
CA ARG A 249 7.45 1.59 -1.83
C ARG A 249 6.98 0.68 -0.69
N PHE A 250 7.91 0.09 0.09
CA PHE A 250 7.58 -0.74 1.24
C PHE A 250 7.73 0.06 2.55
N LEU A 251 6.60 0.30 3.21
CA LEU A 251 6.55 0.92 4.54
C LEU A 251 6.22 -0.15 5.58
N PHE A 252 6.99 -0.18 6.67
CA PHE A 252 6.77 -1.12 7.77
C PHE A 252 6.13 -0.38 8.94
N VAL A 253 4.92 -0.76 9.30
CA VAL A 253 4.20 -0.19 10.44
C VAL A 253 4.31 -1.15 11.62
N VAL A 254 4.98 -0.74 12.68
CA VAL A 254 5.04 -1.47 13.95
C VAL A 254 3.84 -1.03 14.79
N ASN A 255 2.78 -1.84 14.75
CA ASN A 255 1.51 -1.56 15.39
C ASN A 255 1.44 -2.12 16.82
N LYS A 256 0.41 -1.72 17.58
CA LYS A 256 0.14 -2.10 18.97
C LYS A 256 1.16 -1.52 19.96
N MET A 257 1.66 -0.32 19.69
CA MET A 257 2.55 0.38 20.60
C MET A 257 1.86 0.79 21.92
N ASP A 258 0.53 0.77 21.95
CA ASP A 258 -0.27 0.92 23.17
C ASP A 258 -0.15 -0.23 24.17
N GLY A 259 0.36 -1.38 23.72
CA GLY A 259 0.65 -2.53 24.58
C GLY A 259 1.99 -2.44 25.33
N PHE A 260 2.81 -1.41 25.04
CA PHE A 260 4.09 -1.17 25.72
C PHE A 260 3.87 -0.34 26.99
N ASN A 261 4.55 -0.71 28.06
CA ASN A 261 4.55 0.07 29.30
C ASN A 261 5.55 1.22 29.17
N PRO A 262 5.10 2.51 29.18
CA PRO A 262 6.00 3.64 28.99
C PRO A 262 7.10 3.77 30.06
N ASP A 263 6.88 3.19 31.26
CA ASP A 263 7.81 3.25 32.39
C ASP A 263 8.92 2.17 32.29
N GLU A 264 8.70 1.10 31.52
CA GLU A 264 9.60 -0.05 31.45
C GLU A 264 10.14 -0.31 30.04
N GLU A 265 9.44 0.14 29.02
CA GLU A 265 9.72 -0.17 27.62
C GLU A 265 9.90 1.11 26.81
N ASP A 266 11.01 1.18 26.10
CA ASP A 266 11.39 2.30 25.25
C ASP A 266 10.94 2.03 23.80
N ILE A 267 10.18 2.97 23.23
CA ILE A 267 9.73 2.89 21.82
C ILE A 267 10.93 2.77 20.88
N GLU A 268 12.06 3.43 21.19
CA GLU A 268 13.27 3.33 20.38
C GLU A 268 13.81 1.90 20.36
N LYS A 269 13.79 1.20 21.51
CA LYS A 269 14.19 -0.22 21.58
C LYS A 269 13.26 -1.14 20.81
N ALA A 270 11.96 -0.83 20.77
CA ALA A 270 10.99 -1.58 19.96
C ALA A 270 11.28 -1.40 18.46
N ILE A 271 11.57 -0.18 18.01
CA ILE A 271 11.98 0.11 16.64
C ILE A 271 13.29 -0.60 16.28
N GLU A 272 14.30 -0.53 17.16
CA GLU A 272 15.57 -1.23 16.94
C GLU A 272 15.40 -2.77 16.90
N SER A 273 14.47 -3.30 17.69
CA SER A 273 14.13 -4.73 17.65
C SER A 273 13.45 -5.09 16.33
N ALA A 274 12.55 -4.24 15.82
CA ALA A 274 11.92 -4.42 14.52
C ALA A 274 12.94 -4.33 13.37
N LYS A 275 13.88 -3.38 13.41
CA LYS A 275 14.98 -3.28 12.43
C LYS A 275 15.82 -4.57 12.41
N ARG A 276 16.25 -5.05 13.58
CA ARG A 276 17.01 -6.30 13.68
C ARG A 276 16.22 -7.50 13.18
N TYR A 277 14.94 -7.55 13.47
CA TYR A 277 14.04 -8.59 12.99
C TYR A 277 13.96 -8.59 11.46
N LEU A 278 13.73 -7.43 10.83
CA LEU A 278 13.67 -7.27 9.39
C LEU A 278 15.02 -7.58 8.71
N ALA A 279 16.13 -7.18 9.34
CA ALA A 279 17.47 -7.46 8.85
C ALA A 279 17.77 -8.97 8.75
N ASN A 280 17.19 -9.81 9.64
CA ASN A 280 17.33 -11.26 9.57
C ASN A 280 16.74 -11.86 8.28
N TYR A 281 15.82 -11.14 7.61
CA TYR A 281 15.25 -11.51 6.31
C TYR A 281 15.92 -10.79 5.13
N GLY A 282 16.95 -9.97 5.41
CA GLY A 282 17.71 -9.24 4.39
C GLY A 282 17.08 -7.90 3.99
N ILE A 283 16.24 -7.32 4.86
CA ILE A 283 15.69 -5.96 4.74
C ILE A 283 16.56 -5.06 5.63
N GLU A 284 17.58 -4.43 5.03
CA GLU A 284 18.65 -3.75 5.78
C GLU A 284 18.32 -2.30 6.15
N ILE A 285 17.57 -1.60 5.30
CA ILE A 285 17.21 -0.18 5.47
C ILE A 285 15.68 -0.03 5.35
N PRO A 286 14.90 -0.56 6.32
CA PRO A 286 13.46 -0.45 6.27
C PRO A 286 12.99 0.95 6.69
N GLN A 287 11.96 1.47 6.02
CA GLN A 287 11.20 2.62 6.51
C GLN A 287 10.20 2.13 7.56
N ILE A 288 10.44 2.45 8.84
CA ILE A 288 9.65 1.96 9.97
C ILE A 288 8.88 3.10 10.63
N PHE A 289 7.59 2.85 10.86
CA PHE A 289 6.66 3.76 11.52
C PHE A 289 6.00 3.07 12.71
N PRO A 290 6.33 3.46 13.96
CA PRO A 290 5.63 2.96 15.13
C PRO A 290 4.23 3.59 15.22
N CYS A 291 3.21 2.79 15.54
CA CYS A 291 1.87 3.31 15.75
C CYS A 291 1.05 2.49 16.76
N SER A 292 -0.02 3.11 17.26
CA SER A 292 -1.13 2.44 17.91
C SER A 292 -2.39 2.71 17.11
N ALA A 293 -2.73 1.78 16.22
CA ALA A 293 -3.91 1.90 15.39
C ALA A 293 -5.20 1.94 16.22
N TYR A 294 -5.23 1.22 17.35
CA TYR A 294 -6.37 1.21 18.27
C TYR A 294 -6.57 2.57 18.93
N THR A 295 -5.51 3.15 19.49
CA THR A 295 -5.57 4.48 20.11
C THR A 295 -5.92 5.56 19.08
N ALA A 296 -5.30 5.51 17.89
CA ALA A 296 -5.60 6.44 16.80
C ALA A 296 -7.06 6.38 16.36
N LEU A 297 -7.63 5.17 16.22
CA LEU A 297 -9.04 5.00 15.88
C LEU A 297 -9.95 5.61 16.96
N ASN A 298 -9.68 5.34 18.24
CA ASN A 298 -10.48 5.86 19.34
C ASN A 298 -10.44 7.39 19.40
N ILE A 299 -9.26 8.00 19.25
CA ILE A 299 -9.12 9.46 19.23
C ILE A 299 -9.90 10.05 18.04
N ARG A 300 -9.75 9.50 16.85
CA ARG A 300 -10.43 10.01 15.65
C ARG A 300 -11.94 9.86 15.72
N THR A 301 -12.44 8.74 16.27
CA THR A 301 -13.87 8.54 16.48
C THR A 301 -14.39 9.55 17.51
N TYR A 302 -13.68 9.75 18.63
CA TYR A 302 -14.05 10.73 19.64
C TYR A 302 -14.08 12.16 19.09
N LEU A 303 -13.09 12.55 18.29
CA LEU A 303 -13.02 13.90 17.72
C LEU A 303 -14.12 14.18 16.69
N LYS A 304 -14.68 13.15 16.04
CA LYS A 304 -15.86 13.31 15.17
C LYS A 304 -17.15 13.54 15.96
N ASP A 305 -17.25 12.94 17.15
CA ASP A 305 -18.42 13.05 18.02
C ASP A 305 -18.42 14.35 18.86
N VAL A 306 -17.26 14.99 18.99
CA VAL A 306 -17.09 16.26 19.71
C VAL A 306 -17.05 17.40 18.71
N ASP A 307 -18.06 18.25 18.75
CA ASP A 307 -18.10 19.52 18.01
C ASP A 307 -16.99 20.43 18.52
N ILE A 308 -15.87 20.50 17.78
CA ILE A 308 -14.64 21.22 18.18
C ILE A 308 -14.92 22.72 18.39
N ASP A 309 -15.95 23.26 17.75
CA ASP A 309 -16.34 24.68 17.89
C ASP A 309 -16.91 25.03 19.27
N ASN A 310 -17.20 24.04 20.11
CA ASN A 310 -17.69 24.22 21.49
C ASN A 310 -16.59 24.07 22.56
N LEU A 311 -15.32 23.94 22.18
CA LEU A 311 -14.18 23.79 23.11
C LEU A 311 -13.35 25.08 23.31
N THR A 312 -13.84 26.25 22.83
CA THR A 312 -13.21 27.57 23.06
C THR A 312 -13.85 28.33 24.21
#